data_1866f72dbfd2dd6997aa00e29c2805d1
#
_entry.id   1866f72dbfd2dd6997aa00e29c2805d1
#
_cell.length_a   1.000
_cell.length_b   1.000
_cell.length_c   1.000
_cell.angle_alpha   90.00
_cell.angle_beta   90.00
_cell.angle_gamma   90.00
#
_symmetry.space_group_name_H-M   'P 1'
#
loop_
_entity.id
_entity.type
_entity.pdbx_description
1 polymer ?
#
loop_
_entity_poly.entity_id
_entity_poly.type
_entity_poly.pdbx_seq_one_letter_code
_entity_poly.pdbx_strand_id
1 'polypeptide(L)'
;MKAIMPYSFGNAVWYQGESNTSPDEAAIYPEFLRLLVENIRKDCRDVALPFRIVQIADTRDCPGWLGIQKAQSDFCTASERTYLVKSGDISEKDMIHPITKSPLAARIFLDMREKGDI
;
A
#
# COMPACT_ATOMS: atom_id res chain seq x y z
N MET A 1 14.66 -7.43 -6.65
CA MET A 1 14.49 -8.41 -5.55
C MET A 1 15.64 -9.41 -5.43
N LYS A 2 16.24 -9.86 -6.52
CA LYS A 2 17.35 -10.88 -6.46
C LYS A 2 18.51 -10.47 -5.55
N ALA A 3 18.84 -9.18 -5.46
CA ALA A 3 19.97 -8.70 -4.66
C ALA A 3 19.78 -8.83 -3.13
N ILE A 4 18.53 -8.96 -2.65
CA ILE A 4 18.20 -9.11 -1.23
C ILE A 4 17.74 -10.52 -0.85
N MET A 5 17.64 -11.42 -1.83
CA MET A 5 17.45 -12.85 -1.58
C MET A 5 18.81 -13.47 -1.19
N PRO A 6 18.88 -14.36 -0.23
CA PRO A 6 17.81 -15.25 0.29
C PRO A 6 17.16 -14.81 1.62
N TYR A 7 17.14 -13.56 1.96
CA TYR A 7 16.51 -13.13 3.22
C TYR A 7 15.02 -13.45 3.25
N SER A 8 14.51 -13.83 4.43
CA SER A 8 13.09 -14.00 4.68
C SER A 8 12.48 -12.70 5.20
N PHE A 9 11.27 -12.39 4.75
CA PHE A 9 10.54 -11.20 5.15
C PHE A 9 9.25 -11.61 5.87
N GLY A 10 8.95 -11.01 7.00
CA GLY A 10 7.72 -11.27 7.74
C GLY A 10 6.54 -10.42 7.26
N ASN A 11 6.82 -9.28 6.67
CA ASN A 11 5.82 -8.31 6.21
C ASN A 11 6.35 -7.48 5.05
N ALA A 12 5.43 -6.95 4.23
CA ALA A 12 5.72 -5.94 3.23
C ALA A 12 4.79 -4.74 3.39
N VAL A 13 5.33 -3.54 3.18
CA VAL A 13 4.57 -2.29 3.19
C VAL A 13 4.76 -1.60 1.85
N TRP A 14 3.65 -1.24 1.21
CA TRP A 14 3.64 -0.47 -0.03
C TRP A 14 3.00 0.88 0.20
N TYR A 15 3.76 1.94 -0.01
CA TYR A 15 3.30 3.32 0.13
C TYR A 15 3.67 4.11 -1.12
N GLN A 16 2.76 4.14 -2.09
CA GLN A 16 2.95 4.80 -3.37
C GLN A 16 1.58 4.96 -4.07
N GLY A 17 1.48 5.86 -5.03
CA GLY A 17 0.31 6.07 -5.88
C GLY A 17 0.14 7.51 -6.31
N GLU A 18 0.78 8.46 -5.65
CA GLU A 18 0.59 9.90 -5.81
C GLU A 18 0.94 10.40 -7.24
N SER A 19 1.88 9.73 -7.89
CA SER A 19 2.31 10.09 -9.25
C SER A 19 1.53 9.35 -10.36
N ASN A 20 0.65 8.41 -10.02
CA ASN A 20 -0.12 7.59 -10.97
C ASN A 20 -1.57 8.09 -11.14
N THR A 21 -1.79 9.39 -11.03
CA THR A 21 -3.13 9.98 -10.98
C THR A 21 -3.61 10.54 -12.32
N SER A 22 -2.86 10.37 -13.40
CA SER A 22 -3.40 10.58 -14.75
C SER A 22 -4.51 9.56 -15.04
N PRO A 23 -5.48 9.86 -15.91
CA PRO A 23 -6.58 8.94 -16.20
C PRO A 23 -6.10 7.55 -16.66
N ASP A 24 -5.11 7.51 -17.53
CA ASP A 24 -4.58 6.25 -18.07
C ASP A 24 -3.84 5.43 -17.01
N GLU A 25 -3.03 6.08 -16.18
CA GLU A 25 -2.30 5.40 -15.10
C GLU A 25 -3.23 4.92 -14.00
N ALA A 26 -4.21 5.73 -13.61
CA ALA A 26 -5.19 5.34 -12.61
C ALA A 26 -6.03 4.12 -13.07
N ALA A 27 -6.32 4.03 -14.38
CA ALA A 27 -7.06 2.91 -14.95
C ALA A 27 -6.30 1.58 -14.86
N ILE A 28 -4.97 1.58 -14.98
CA ILE A 28 -4.14 0.36 -14.91
C ILE A 28 -3.60 0.06 -13.52
N TYR A 29 -3.75 0.98 -12.56
CA TYR A 29 -3.21 0.84 -11.22
C TYR A 29 -3.69 -0.42 -10.46
N PRO A 30 -4.97 -0.86 -10.57
CA PRO A 30 -5.41 -2.10 -9.94
C PRO A 30 -4.61 -3.33 -10.40
N GLU A 31 -4.34 -3.43 -11.69
CA GLU A 31 -3.54 -4.51 -12.26
C GLU A 31 -2.07 -4.40 -11.83
N PHE A 32 -1.55 -3.18 -11.76
CA PHE A 32 -0.21 -2.92 -11.23
C PHE A 32 -0.05 -3.44 -9.79
N LEU A 33 -1.01 -3.15 -8.89
CA LEU A 33 -0.98 -3.64 -7.51
C LEU A 33 -1.02 -5.17 -7.46
N ARG A 34 -1.87 -5.77 -8.26
CA ARG A 34 -1.99 -7.23 -8.34
C ARG A 34 -0.65 -7.87 -8.72
N LEU A 35 -0.07 -7.42 -9.82
CA LEU A 35 1.21 -7.91 -10.32
C LEU A 35 2.36 -7.66 -9.33
N LEU A 36 2.39 -6.49 -8.70
CA LEU A 36 3.39 -6.15 -7.70
C LEU A 36 3.38 -7.15 -6.54
N VAL A 37 2.23 -7.35 -5.93
CA VAL A 37 2.09 -8.23 -4.76
C VAL A 37 2.39 -9.68 -5.12
N GLU A 38 1.84 -10.16 -6.24
CA GLU A 38 2.07 -11.54 -6.71
C GLU A 38 3.56 -11.79 -6.99
N ASN A 39 4.24 -10.85 -7.66
CA ASN A 39 5.67 -11.03 -7.98
C ASN A 39 6.54 -10.97 -6.73
N ILE A 40 6.27 -10.06 -5.78
CA ILE A 40 7.02 -10.02 -4.52
C ILE A 40 6.82 -11.30 -3.72
N ARG A 41 5.59 -11.78 -3.59
CA ARG A 41 5.29 -13.05 -2.91
C ARG A 41 6.01 -14.23 -3.56
N LYS A 42 6.03 -14.27 -4.89
CA LYS A 42 6.76 -15.29 -5.64
C LYS A 42 8.27 -15.21 -5.40
N ASP A 43 8.84 -14.02 -5.47
CA ASP A 43 10.27 -13.81 -5.24
C ASP A 43 10.67 -14.15 -3.79
N CYS A 44 9.83 -13.83 -2.83
CA CYS A 44 10.02 -14.19 -1.41
C CYS A 44 9.73 -15.66 -1.12
N ARG A 45 9.17 -16.42 -2.07
CA ARG A 45 8.71 -17.81 -1.87
C ARG A 45 7.71 -17.95 -0.73
N ASP A 46 6.91 -16.93 -0.53
CA ASP A 46 5.86 -16.88 0.49
C ASP A 46 4.58 -16.29 -0.13
N VAL A 47 3.69 -17.16 -0.55
CA VAL A 47 2.40 -16.78 -1.17
C VAL A 47 1.46 -16.08 -0.18
N ALA A 48 1.70 -16.24 1.12
CA ALA A 48 0.93 -15.68 2.21
C ALA A 48 1.60 -14.46 2.87
N LEU A 49 2.71 -13.97 2.32
CA LEU A 49 3.41 -12.79 2.86
C LEU A 49 2.42 -11.64 3.07
N PRO A 50 2.24 -11.16 4.32
CA PRO A 50 1.32 -10.08 4.60
C PRO A 50 1.77 -8.77 3.96
N PHE A 51 0.81 -8.08 3.33
CA PHE A 51 1.03 -6.75 2.75
C PHE A 51 0.20 -5.69 3.46
N ARG A 52 0.81 -4.55 3.73
CA ARG A 52 0.11 -3.32 4.08
C ARG A 52 0.20 -2.37 2.90
N ILE A 53 -0.97 -2.01 2.37
CA ILE A 53 -1.09 -1.00 1.33
C ILE A 53 -1.49 0.29 2.02
N VAL A 54 -0.59 1.26 2.04
CA VAL A 54 -0.89 2.59 2.58
C VAL A 54 -1.67 3.35 1.53
N GLN A 55 -2.91 3.70 1.87
CA GLN A 55 -3.74 4.53 1.00
C GLN A 55 -3.15 5.94 0.93
N ILE A 56 -3.04 6.50 -0.26
CA ILE A 56 -2.58 7.88 -0.43
C ILE A 56 -3.51 8.85 0.31
N ALA A 57 -2.93 9.95 0.82
CA ALA A 57 -3.63 10.89 1.69
C ALA A 57 -4.77 11.64 0.99
N ASP A 58 -5.69 12.21 1.77
CA ASP A 58 -6.86 12.97 1.27
C ASP A 58 -6.47 14.41 0.91
N THR A 59 -5.51 14.58 -0.01
CA THR A 59 -4.97 15.91 -0.37
C THR A 59 -5.56 16.48 -1.64
N ARG A 60 -6.20 15.67 -2.46
CA ARG A 60 -6.76 16.08 -3.75
C ARG A 60 -8.12 15.44 -3.99
N ASP A 61 -9.01 16.21 -4.61
CA ASP A 61 -10.34 15.80 -5.02
C ASP A 61 -10.44 15.84 -6.55
N CYS A 62 -9.67 14.95 -7.20
CA CYS A 62 -9.75 14.76 -8.64
C CYS A 62 -9.96 13.28 -8.98
N PRO A 63 -10.60 12.96 -10.13
CA PRO A 63 -10.97 11.59 -10.47
C PRO A 63 -9.81 10.59 -10.41
N GLY A 64 -8.63 10.97 -10.90
CA GLY A 64 -7.46 10.11 -10.88
C GLY A 64 -6.97 9.80 -9.46
N TRP A 65 -6.93 10.81 -8.58
CA TRP A 65 -6.55 10.63 -7.17
C TRP A 65 -7.52 9.72 -6.43
N LEU A 66 -8.81 9.99 -6.55
CA LEU A 66 -9.86 9.16 -5.98
C LEU A 66 -9.85 7.75 -6.56
N GLY A 67 -9.55 7.62 -7.85
CA GLY A 67 -9.37 6.34 -8.54
C GLY A 67 -8.26 5.49 -7.92
N ILE A 68 -7.11 6.08 -7.60
CA ILE A 68 -6.02 5.38 -6.89
C ILE A 68 -6.45 4.95 -5.49
N GLN A 69 -7.05 5.85 -4.71
CA GLN A 69 -7.56 5.50 -3.38
C GLN A 69 -8.55 4.33 -3.42
N LYS A 70 -9.46 4.37 -4.37
CA LYS A 70 -10.43 3.28 -4.58
C LYS A 70 -9.74 1.98 -4.96
N ALA A 71 -8.79 2.00 -5.89
CA ALA A 71 -8.03 0.83 -6.32
C ALA A 71 -7.28 0.18 -5.16
N GLN A 72 -6.65 0.98 -4.29
CA GLN A 72 -5.96 0.51 -3.09
C GLN A 72 -6.92 -0.19 -2.13
N SER A 73 -8.09 0.40 -1.89
CA SER A 73 -9.12 -0.17 -1.03
C SER A 73 -9.72 -1.46 -1.59
N ASP A 74 -10.11 -1.45 -2.86
CA ASP A 74 -10.71 -2.61 -3.52
C ASP A 74 -9.74 -3.78 -3.57
N PHE A 75 -8.46 -3.51 -3.87
CA PHE A 75 -7.42 -4.54 -3.88
C PHE A 75 -7.28 -5.24 -2.52
N CYS A 76 -7.23 -4.47 -1.43
CA CYS A 76 -7.14 -5.04 -0.08
C CYS A 76 -8.38 -5.84 0.32
N THR A 77 -9.55 -5.49 -0.20
CA THR A 77 -10.78 -6.25 0.03
C THR A 77 -10.79 -7.60 -0.72
N ALA A 78 -10.21 -7.63 -1.92
CA ALA A 78 -10.24 -8.80 -2.81
C ALA A 78 -9.05 -9.75 -2.63
N SER A 79 -7.94 -9.29 -2.06
CA SER A 79 -6.68 -10.05 -1.95
C SER A 79 -6.43 -10.52 -0.52
N GLU A 80 -6.19 -11.80 -0.34
CA GLU A 80 -5.89 -12.37 0.97
C GLU A 80 -4.58 -11.81 1.56
N ARG A 81 -4.59 -11.62 2.87
CA ARG A 81 -3.45 -11.10 3.64
C ARG A 81 -2.91 -9.77 3.09
N THR A 82 -3.80 -8.95 2.57
CA THR A 82 -3.56 -7.55 2.22
C THR A 82 -4.45 -6.65 3.07
N TYR A 83 -3.85 -5.65 3.69
CA TYR A 83 -4.51 -4.79 4.67
C TYR A 83 -4.34 -3.33 4.28
N LEU A 84 -5.45 -2.60 4.23
CA LEU A 84 -5.43 -1.17 3.93
C LEU A 84 -5.06 -0.38 5.19
N VAL A 85 -4.06 0.48 5.05
CA VAL A 85 -3.70 1.44 6.10
C VAL A 85 -4.02 2.85 5.60
N LYS A 86 -5.05 3.47 6.19
CA LYS A 86 -5.43 4.84 5.85
C LYS A 86 -4.45 5.84 6.44
N SER A 87 -4.13 6.88 5.68
CA SER A 87 -3.19 7.94 6.09
C SER A 87 -3.80 9.35 6.09
N GLY A 88 -5.01 9.53 5.53
CA GLY A 88 -5.59 10.84 5.32
C GLY A 88 -5.81 11.67 6.58
N ASP A 89 -6.20 11.03 7.68
CA ASP A 89 -6.46 11.68 8.97
C ASP A 89 -5.20 12.03 9.78
N ILE A 90 -4.06 11.47 9.41
CA ILE A 90 -2.76 11.67 10.10
C ILE A 90 -1.70 12.34 9.21
N SER A 91 -2.07 12.70 8.00
CA SER A 91 -1.20 13.42 7.06
C SER A 91 -1.43 14.92 7.17
N GLU A 92 -0.37 15.70 6.94
CA GLU A 92 -0.48 17.15 6.84
C GLU A 92 -1.38 17.51 5.64
N LYS A 93 -2.26 18.48 5.84
CA LYS A 93 -3.16 18.99 4.79
C LYS A 93 -2.35 19.51 3.60
N ASP A 94 -2.86 19.25 2.41
CA ASP A 94 -2.32 19.74 1.14
C ASP A 94 -0.90 19.24 0.78
N MET A 95 -0.39 18.26 1.52
CA MET A 95 0.90 17.65 1.23
C MET A 95 0.74 16.26 0.59
N ILE A 96 1.13 16.15 -0.68
CA ILE A 96 1.11 14.85 -1.39
C ILE A 96 2.16 13.88 -0.86
N HIS A 97 3.22 14.41 -0.24
CA HIS A 97 4.26 13.65 0.46
C HIS A 97 4.35 14.14 1.91
N PRO A 98 3.52 13.63 2.82
CA PRO A 98 3.53 14.03 4.22
C PRO A 98 4.92 13.85 4.84
N ILE A 99 5.38 14.86 5.56
CA ILE A 99 6.71 14.87 6.19
C ILE A 99 6.70 14.01 7.46
N THR A 100 5.63 14.10 8.26
CA THR A 100 5.51 13.38 9.52
C THR A 100 5.09 11.94 9.28
N LYS A 101 6.00 11.01 9.51
CA LYS A 101 5.77 9.57 9.28
C LYS A 101 5.49 8.76 10.55
N SER A 102 5.82 9.30 11.73
CA SER A 102 5.68 8.56 13.00
C SER A 102 4.26 8.06 13.30
N PRO A 103 3.18 8.85 13.10
CA PRO A 103 1.82 8.35 13.31
C PRO A 103 1.45 7.21 12.36
N LEU A 104 1.90 7.30 11.11
CA LEU A 104 1.68 6.24 10.12
C LEU A 104 2.42 4.96 10.50
N ALA A 105 3.68 5.08 10.90
CA ALA A 105 4.49 3.94 11.34
C ALA A 105 3.85 3.25 12.56
N ALA A 106 3.35 4.02 13.53
CA ALA A 106 2.64 3.50 14.69
C ALA A 106 1.35 2.75 14.28
N ARG A 107 0.58 3.29 13.35
CA ARG A 107 -0.63 2.67 12.82
C ARG A 107 -0.32 1.34 12.12
N ILE A 108 0.70 1.30 11.29
CA ILE A 108 1.15 0.08 10.62
C ILE A 108 1.57 -0.98 11.66
N PHE A 109 2.36 -0.59 12.64
CA PHE A 109 2.80 -1.50 13.71
C PHE A 109 1.62 -2.09 14.50
N LEU A 110 0.66 -1.25 14.88
CA LEU A 110 -0.53 -1.69 15.62
C LEU A 110 -1.38 -2.65 14.79
N ASP A 111 -1.55 -2.39 13.50
CA ASP A 111 -2.25 -3.30 12.59
C ASP A 111 -1.55 -4.64 12.47
N MET A 112 -0.22 -4.64 12.30
CA MET A 112 0.57 -5.88 12.27
C MET A 112 0.38 -6.72 13.54
N ARG A 113 0.43 -6.06 14.70
CA ARG A 113 0.23 -6.72 16.00
C ARG A 113 -1.19 -7.27 16.15
N GLU A 114 -2.20 -6.50 15.78
CA GLU A 114 -3.61 -6.92 15.84
C GLU A 114 -3.90 -8.14 14.96
N LYS A 115 -3.27 -8.21 13.79
CA LYS A 115 -3.41 -9.33 12.85
C LYS A 115 -2.53 -10.54 13.19
N GLY A 116 -1.67 -10.43 14.21
CA GLY A 116 -0.76 -11.50 14.59
C GLY A 116 0.41 -11.71 13.62
N ASP A 117 0.79 -10.66 12.88
CA ASP A 117 1.90 -10.71 11.92
C ASP A 117 3.25 -10.31 12.55
N ILE A 118 3.21 -9.90 13.80
CA ILE A 118 4.40 -9.67 14.66
C ILE A 118 4.08 -10.08 16.09
#